data_0ffda450d1be1d0c95a86739f7db8644
#
_entry.id   0ffda450d1be1d0c95a86739f7db8644
#
_cell.length_a   1.000
_cell.length_b   1.000
_cell.length_c   1.000
_cell.angle_alpha   90.00
_cell.angle_beta   90.00
_cell.angle_gamma   90.00
#
_symmetry.space_group_name_H-M   'P 1'
#
loop_
_entity.id
_entity.type
_entity.pdbx_description
1 polymer ?
#
loop_
_entity_poly.entity_id
_entity_poly.type
_entity_poly.pdbx_seq_one_letter_code
_entity_poly.pdbx_strand_id
1 'polypeptide(L)'
;YLFFEILLGSEQLRYCEIKEIYIMGKYFGTDGFRGEANKQLTVEHAFKVGRFIGWYYGAARDKSCKVVIGKDTRRSSYMFEYALVAGLTASGADVYLLHVTTTPSVAYVVRTEEDFDCGIMISASHNPYYDNGIKLINDRGEKMTEDVIAEIEAYLDGESGEVPLAYGDKIGCTVDYSAGRNRYIGYLISLATRSYKGMRVGLDCSNGSAWMIAKSVFDALGAKTYVINNHPDGFNINTDCGSTHIHVLQDFVKEKQLDVGFAFDGDADRCIAVDENGKVIDGDLFLYVCGRYMKEH
;
A
#
# COMPACT_ATOMS: atom_id res chain seq x y z
N TYR A 1 -19.43 5.48 15.59
CA TYR A 1 -20.09 4.83 16.74
C TYR A 1 -20.26 5.78 17.94
N LEU A 2 -19.53 6.88 18.01
CA LEU A 2 -19.60 7.82 19.14
C LEU A 2 -20.70 8.90 19.03
N PHE A 3 -21.42 8.97 17.92
CA PHE A 3 -22.46 10.01 17.69
C PHE A 3 -23.90 9.54 17.98
N PHE A 4 -24.12 8.26 18.34
CA PHE A 4 -25.46 7.72 18.58
C PHE A 4 -25.84 7.63 20.07
N GLU A 5 -24.95 7.86 21.02
CA GLU A 5 -25.21 7.72 22.46
C GLU A 5 -25.56 9.02 23.18
N ILE A 6 -25.56 10.17 22.51
CA ILE A 6 -25.94 11.47 23.11
C ILE A 6 -27.46 11.71 23.13
N LEU A 7 -28.28 10.84 22.55
CA LEU A 7 -29.71 11.04 22.41
C LEU A 7 -30.63 10.18 23.33
N LEU A 8 -30.09 9.33 24.18
CA LEU A 8 -30.87 8.61 25.18
C LEU A 8 -30.33 8.88 26.58
N GLY A 9 -31.08 9.71 27.29
CA GLY A 9 -30.75 10.19 28.61
C GLY A 9 -30.77 9.11 29.69
N SER A 10 -29.94 9.38 30.69
CA SER A 10 -29.97 9.02 32.10
C SER A 10 -29.84 7.55 32.54
N GLU A 11 -28.77 7.40 33.36
CA GLU A 11 -28.59 6.49 34.47
C GLU A 11 -28.04 5.08 34.23
N GLN A 12 -26.82 4.91 34.78
CA GLN A 12 -26.13 3.65 35.06
C GLN A 12 -25.46 2.93 33.90
N LEU A 13 -24.55 3.59 33.20
CA LEU A 13 -23.45 2.86 32.56
C LEU A 13 -22.20 3.00 33.44
N ARG A 14 -21.90 1.94 34.17
CA ARG A 14 -20.55 1.71 34.71
C ARG A 14 -19.61 1.74 33.51
N TYR A 15 -18.70 2.72 33.50
CA TYR A 15 -17.54 2.74 32.63
C TYR A 15 -16.76 1.44 32.83
N CYS A 16 -17.00 0.46 31.98
CA CYS A 16 -16.01 -0.55 31.72
C CYS A 16 -14.95 0.17 30.90
N GLU A 17 -13.87 0.61 31.54
CA GLU A 17 -12.64 1.00 30.86
C GLU A 17 -12.14 -0.25 30.12
N ILE A 18 -12.58 -0.44 28.88
CA ILE A 18 -11.85 -1.23 27.92
C ILE A 18 -10.67 -0.34 27.53
N LYS A 19 -9.64 -0.37 28.36
CA LYS A 19 -8.28 -0.14 27.85
C LYS A 19 -8.02 -1.25 26.86
N GLU A 20 -8.41 -1.07 25.61
CA GLU A 20 -7.64 -1.64 24.53
C GLU A 20 -6.25 -1.03 24.66
N ILE A 21 -5.40 -1.72 25.42
CA ILE A 21 -3.98 -1.50 25.35
C ILE A 21 -3.64 -1.96 23.93
N TYR A 22 -3.61 -1.01 22.98
CA TYR A 22 -2.89 -1.18 21.74
C TYR A 22 -1.43 -1.39 22.17
N ILE A 23 -1.04 -2.63 22.34
CA ILE A 23 0.36 -3.02 22.45
C ILE A 23 0.89 -2.75 21.04
N MET A 24 1.37 -1.54 20.81
CA MET A 24 2.16 -1.26 19.61
C MET A 24 3.34 -2.24 19.66
N GLY A 25 3.47 -3.07 18.63
CA GLY A 25 4.60 -3.96 18.49
C GLY A 25 5.91 -3.18 18.54
N LYS A 26 6.99 -3.86 18.87
CA LYS A 26 8.33 -3.25 18.96
C LYS A 26 8.82 -2.73 17.60
N TYR A 27 8.48 -3.43 16.53
CA TYR A 27 8.90 -3.13 15.15
C TYR A 27 7.74 -2.70 14.27
N PHE A 28 6.58 -3.38 14.38
CA PHE A 28 5.43 -3.13 13.56
C PHE A 28 4.45 -2.17 14.25
N GLY A 29 4.32 -0.98 13.69
CA GLY A 29 3.28 -0.03 14.07
C GLY A 29 1.96 -0.28 13.31
N THR A 30 1.05 0.69 13.36
CA THR A 30 -0.27 0.62 12.71
C THR A 30 -0.19 0.33 11.20
N ASP A 31 0.86 0.83 10.53
CA ASP A 31 1.04 0.73 9.07
C ASP A 31 2.30 -0.06 8.67
N GLY A 32 2.65 -1.09 9.41
CA GLY A 32 3.82 -1.93 9.13
C GLY A 32 5.09 -1.49 9.88
N PHE A 33 6.20 -2.12 9.54
CA PHE A 33 7.51 -1.80 10.11
C PHE A 33 8.11 -0.64 9.33
N ARG A 34 8.16 0.56 9.91
CA ARG A 34 8.72 1.77 9.30
C ARG A 34 9.94 2.26 10.04
N GLY A 35 10.88 2.85 9.30
CA GLY A 35 12.06 3.50 9.85
C GLY A 35 12.99 4.03 8.79
N GLU A 36 14.00 4.81 9.22
CA GLU A 36 15.07 5.25 8.33
C GLU A 36 15.87 4.05 7.83
N ALA A 37 16.01 3.96 6.51
CA ALA A 37 16.64 2.82 5.84
C ALA A 37 18.10 2.63 6.29
N ASN A 38 18.46 1.40 6.63
CA ASN A 38 19.77 1.00 7.20
C ASN A 38 20.12 1.61 8.56
N LYS A 39 19.14 2.20 9.25
CA LYS A 39 19.30 2.63 10.64
C LYS A 39 18.31 1.90 11.56
N GLN A 40 17.02 2.15 11.39
CA GLN A 40 15.96 1.52 12.18
C GLN A 40 15.40 0.29 11.44
N LEU A 41 15.19 0.40 10.13
CA LEU A 41 14.81 -0.70 9.26
C LEU A 41 16.04 -1.12 8.43
N THR A 42 16.57 -2.32 8.66
CA THR A 42 17.79 -2.82 8.01
C THR A 42 17.49 -3.97 7.03
N VAL A 43 18.47 -4.30 6.19
CA VAL A 43 18.38 -5.46 5.29
C VAL A 43 18.25 -6.77 6.05
N GLU A 44 18.84 -6.88 7.25
CA GLU A 44 18.73 -8.05 8.10
C GLU A 44 17.29 -8.23 8.61
N HIS A 45 16.62 -7.13 8.99
CA HIS A 45 15.20 -7.17 9.33
C HIS A 45 14.36 -7.66 8.16
N ALA A 46 14.54 -7.08 6.98
CA ALA A 46 13.81 -7.49 5.77
C ALA A 46 14.06 -8.96 5.41
N PHE A 47 15.32 -9.40 5.45
CA PHE A 47 15.67 -10.79 5.21
C PHE A 47 14.99 -11.74 6.22
N LYS A 48 15.03 -11.41 7.52
CA LYS A 48 14.38 -12.23 8.56
C LYS A 48 12.86 -12.25 8.40
N VAL A 49 12.22 -11.11 8.10
CA VAL A 49 10.77 -11.08 7.80
C VAL A 49 10.45 -12.00 6.63
N GLY A 50 11.24 -11.96 5.55
CA GLY A 50 11.08 -12.89 4.43
C GLY A 50 11.27 -14.35 4.83
N ARG A 51 12.28 -14.65 5.65
CA ARG A 51 12.53 -15.99 6.19
C ARG A 51 11.33 -16.55 6.95
N PHE A 52 10.80 -15.74 7.87
CA PHE A 52 9.66 -16.14 8.68
C PHE A 52 8.40 -16.35 7.84
N ILE A 53 8.04 -15.40 6.99
CA ILE A 53 6.84 -15.48 6.14
C ILE A 53 6.88 -16.72 5.23
N GLY A 54 8.01 -16.94 4.53
CA GLY A 54 8.14 -18.10 3.65
C GLY A 54 8.00 -19.44 4.37
N TRP A 55 8.55 -19.56 5.58
CA TRP A 55 8.40 -20.74 6.41
C TRP A 55 6.98 -20.87 6.98
N TYR A 56 6.44 -19.80 7.54
CA TYR A 56 5.14 -19.79 8.22
C TYR A 56 3.99 -20.19 7.30
N TYR A 57 3.95 -19.65 6.11
CA TYR A 57 2.91 -19.97 5.12
C TYR A 57 3.23 -21.20 4.28
N GLY A 58 4.48 -21.64 4.23
CA GLY A 58 4.95 -22.79 3.47
C GLY A 58 5.25 -24.01 4.32
N ALA A 59 6.52 -24.21 4.64
CA ALA A 59 7.03 -25.44 5.27
C ALA A 59 6.37 -25.77 6.62
N ALA A 60 6.02 -24.77 7.43
CA ALA A 60 5.30 -24.99 8.68
C ALA A 60 3.90 -25.57 8.48
N ARG A 61 3.32 -25.43 7.29
CA ARG A 61 1.99 -25.94 6.91
C ARG A 61 2.03 -27.06 5.87
N ASP A 62 3.21 -27.59 5.60
CA ASP A 62 3.47 -28.65 4.61
C ASP A 62 2.88 -28.34 3.22
N LYS A 63 3.06 -27.12 2.74
CA LYS A 63 2.64 -26.66 1.41
C LYS A 63 3.66 -25.72 0.78
N SER A 64 3.52 -25.45 -0.53
CA SER A 64 4.23 -24.36 -1.18
C SER A 64 3.65 -23.01 -0.74
N CYS A 65 4.49 -21.98 -0.63
CA CYS A 65 4.08 -20.63 -0.30
C CYS A 65 4.28 -19.72 -1.52
N LYS A 66 3.29 -18.87 -1.82
CA LYS A 66 3.37 -17.87 -2.87
C LYS A 66 3.13 -16.48 -2.30
N VAL A 67 4.09 -15.59 -2.52
CA VAL A 67 4.07 -14.22 -1.97
C VAL A 67 4.16 -13.20 -3.08
N VAL A 68 3.28 -12.21 -3.05
CA VAL A 68 3.34 -11.05 -3.96
C VAL A 68 4.12 -9.92 -3.31
N ILE A 69 5.07 -9.31 -4.04
CA ILE A 69 5.80 -8.13 -3.57
C ILE A 69 5.58 -6.97 -4.53
N GLY A 70 5.17 -5.82 -3.95
CA GLY A 70 5.18 -4.51 -4.59
C GLY A 70 6.09 -3.54 -3.85
N LYS A 71 6.50 -2.47 -4.53
CA LYS A 71 7.33 -1.41 -3.93
C LYS A 71 6.99 -0.05 -4.49
N ASP A 72 7.31 1.00 -3.73
CA ASP A 72 7.30 2.36 -4.21
C ASP A 72 8.60 2.73 -4.96
N THR A 73 8.76 3.99 -5.28
CA THR A 73 9.87 4.49 -6.10
C THR A 73 11.13 4.81 -5.32
N ARG A 74 11.16 4.65 -3.99
CA ARG A 74 12.33 4.93 -3.15
C ARG A 74 13.53 4.09 -3.58
N ARG A 75 14.71 4.68 -3.55
CA ARG A 75 15.96 3.96 -3.88
C ARG A 75 16.17 2.76 -2.96
N SER A 76 15.88 2.91 -1.67
CA SER A 76 15.99 1.83 -0.67
C SER A 76 14.99 0.69 -0.87
N SER A 77 13.89 0.91 -1.60
CA SER A 77 12.89 -0.14 -1.87
C SER A 77 13.47 -1.30 -2.66
N TYR A 78 14.41 -1.05 -3.56
CA TYR A 78 15.14 -2.12 -4.30
C TYR A 78 15.98 -2.99 -3.37
N MET A 79 16.70 -2.36 -2.43
CA MET A 79 17.51 -3.07 -1.44
C MET A 79 16.66 -3.98 -0.55
N PHE A 80 15.53 -3.46 -0.05
CA PHE A 80 14.62 -4.24 0.78
C PHE A 80 13.89 -5.33 0.01
N GLU A 81 13.53 -5.10 -1.26
CA GLU A 81 12.97 -6.14 -2.14
C GLU A 81 13.92 -7.31 -2.26
N TYR A 82 15.19 -7.08 -2.57
CA TYR A 82 16.17 -8.15 -2.70
C TYR A 82 16.41 -8.91 -1.38
N ALA A 83 16.40 -8.21 -0.25
CA ALA A 83 16.55 -8.85 1.06
C ALA A 83 15.34 -9.73 1.41
N LEU A 84 14.11 -9.22 1.20
CA LEU A 84 12.87 -9.99 1.39
C LEU A 84 12.83 -11.21 0.46
N VAL A 85 13.15 -11.03 -0.83
CA VAL A 85 13.19 -12.10 -1.82
C VAL A 85 14.17 -13.20 -1.41
N ALA A 86 15.38 -12.81 -0.99
CA ALA A 86 16.38 -13.78 -0.54
C ALA A 86 15.88 -14.58 0.69
N GLY A 87 15.24 -13.92 1.65
CA GLY A 87 14.66 -14.57 2.82
C GLY A 87 13.52 -15.52 2.47
N LEU A 88 12.59 -15.09 1.64
CA LEU A 88 11.44 -15.87 1.19
C LEU A 88 11.87 -17.13 0.42
N THR A 89 12.71 -16.96 -0.61
CA THR A 89 13.16 -18.08 -1.45
C THR A 89 14.01 -19.06 -0.67
N ALA A 90 14.85 -18.58 0.27
CA ALA A 90 15.62 -19.44 1.17
C ALA A 90 14.73 -20.25 2.15
N SER A 91 13.47 -19.87 2.32
CA SER A 91 12.46 -20.61 3.10
C SER A 91 11.47 -21.39 2.23
N GLY A 92 11.68 -21.45 0.92
CA GLY A 92 10.88 -22.24 -0.01
C GLY A 92 9.66 -21.53 -0.58
N ALA A 93 9.53 -20.21 -0.42
CA ALA A 93 8.44 -19.46 -1.01
C ALA A 93 8.76 -19.00 -2.44
N ASP A 94 7.78 -19.10 -3.33
CA ASP A 94 7.83 -18.46 -4.65
C ASP A 94 7.37 -17.02 -4.56
N VAL A 95 8.16 -16.10 -5.12
CA VAL A 95 7.98 -14.66 -4.98
C VAL A 95 7.60 -14.03 -6.31
N TYR A 96 6.43 -13.41 -6.35
CA TYR A 96 5.86 -12.76 -7.52
C TYR A 96 6.04 -11.26 -7.45
N LEU A 97 6.89 -10.71 -8.33
CA LEU A 97 7.29 -9.31 -8.30
C LEU A 97 6.38 -8.45 -9.19
N LEU A 98 5.59 -7.57 -8.57
CA LEU A 98 4.82 -6.54 -9.25
C LEU A 98 5.67 -5.32 -9.62
N HIS A 99 6.90 -5.24 -9.12
CA HIS A 99 7.79 -4.08 -9.23
C HIS A 99 7.18 -2.82 -8.62
N VAL A 100 7.42 -1.66 -9.24
CA VAL A 100 6.82 -0.40 -8.76
C VAL A 100 5.31 -0.45 -9.00
N THR A 101 4.56 -0.40 -7.90
CA THR A 101 3.11 -0.45 -7.88
C THR A 101 2.55 0.17 -6.60
N THR A 102 1.23 0.37 -6.53
CA THR A 102 0.56 0.96 -5.38
C THR A 102 0.21 -0.08 -4.32
N THR A 103 0.06 0.34 -3.06
CA THR A 103 -0.42 -0.54 -1.98
C THR A 103 -1.77 -1.19 -2.32
N PRO A 104 -2.78 -0.46 -2.83
CA PRO A 104 -4.03 -1.08 -3.27
C PRO A 104 -3.87 -2.11 -4.39
N SER A 105 -2.87 -1.96 -5.26
CA SER A 105 -2.58 -2.96 -6.31
C SER A 105 -2.12 -4.29 -5.72
N VAL A 106 -1.23 -4.27 -4.71
CA VAL A 106 -0.78 -5.48 -4.01
C VAL A 106 -1.96 -6.15 -3.32
N ALA A 107 -2.75 -5.39 -2.56
CA ALA A 107 -3.94 -5.91 -1.87
C ALA A 107 -4.97 -6.52 -2.83
N TYR A 108 -5.18 -5.87 -3.98
CA TYR A 108 -6.08 -6.38 -5.03
C TYR A 108 -5.61 -7.72 -5.59
N VAL A 109 -4.33 -7.82 -5.96
CA VAL A 109 -3.77 -9.04 -6.57
C VAL A 109 -3.87 -10.20 -5.59
N VAL A 110 -3.46 -10.00 -4.33
CA VAL A 110 -3.54 -11.06 -3.31
C VAL A 110 -4.98 -11.54 -3.12
N ARG A 111 -5.94 -10.62 -3.01
CA ARG A 111 -7.34 -10.96 -2.74
C ARG A 111 -8.05 -11.64 -3.91
N THR A 112 -7.68 -11.30 -5.15
CA THR A 112 -8.43 -11.74 -6.34
C THR A 112 -7.85 -12.98 -7.01
N GLU A 113 -6.66 -13.39 -6.62
CA GLU A 113 -6.00 -14.57 -7.16
C GLU A 113 -5.88 -15.63 -6.05
N GLU A 114 -6.54 -16.76 -6.23
CA GLU A 114 -6.74 -17.79 -5.19
C GLU A 114 -5.45 -18.50 -4.71
N ASP A 115 -4.32 -18.23 -5.36
CA ASP A 115 -3.07 -18.95 -5.11
C ASP A 115 -2.07 -18.23 -4.19
N PHE A 116 -2.33 -16.97 -3.81
CA PHE A 116 -1.39 -16.21 -3.00
C PHE A 116 -1.71 -16.31 -1.50
N ASP A 117 -0.68 -16.60 -0.71
CA ASP A 117 -0.78 -16.70 0.75
C ASP A 117 -0.76 -15.33 1.44
N CYS A 118 0.03 -14.40 0.89
CA CYS A 118 0.11 -13.04 1.40
C CYS A 118 0.77 -12.09 0.40
N GLY A 119 0.71 -10.79 0.72
CA GLY A 119 1.38 -9.72 0.00
C GLY A 119 2.30 -8.91 0.89
N ILE A 120 3.32 -8.33 0.27
CA ILE A 120 4.25 -7.41 0.93
C ILE A 120 4.33 -6.14 0.10
N MET A 121 4.09 -4.99 0.73
CA MET A 121 4.33 -3.68 0.12
C MET A 121 5.50 -2.99 0.79
N ILE A 122 6.49 -2.60 0.00
CA ILE A 122 7.69 -1.89 0.46
C ILE A 122 7.48 -0.40 0.23
N SER A 123 7.09 0.31 1.28
CA SER A 123 6.84 1.75 1.26
C SER A 123 6.72 2.33 2.67
N ALA A 124 7.11 3.58 2.83
CA ALA A 124 6.80 4.41 3.99
C ALA A 124 5.73 5.48 3.66
N SER A 125 4.86 5.24 2.65
CA SER A 125 3.75 6.12 2.29
C SER A 125 4.21 7.57 2.05
N HIS A 126 3.72 8.52 2.83
CA HIS A 126 4.01 9.95 2.69
C HIS A 126 5.32 10.43 3.35
N ASN A 127 6.08 9.54 4.00
CA ASN A 127 7.34 9.90 4.63
C ASN A 127 8.40 10.34 3.60
N PRO A 128 9.46 11.07 4.02
CA PRO A 128 10.58 11.42 3.15
C PRO A 128 11.28 10.19 2.55
N TYR A 129 12.07 10.40 1.50
CA TYR A 129 12.72 9.33 0.73
C TYR A 129 13.68 8.44 1.52
N TYR A 130 14.27 8.95 2.58
CA TYR A 130 15.23 8.20 3.42
C TYR A 130 14.56 7.20 4.38
N ASP A 131 13.26 7.37 4.65
CA ASP A 131 12.46 6.37 5.36
C ASP A 131 12.00 5.29 4.37
N ASN A 132 11.75 4.09 4.90
CA ASN A 132 11.05 3.04 4.18
C ASN A 132 10.21 2.20 5.14
N GLY A 133 9.46 1.25 4.61
CA GLY A 133 8.60 0.39 5.41
C GLY A 133 8.30 -0.94 4.75
N ILE A 134 7.88 -1.90 5.55
CA ILE A 134 7.40 -3.21 5.13
C ILE A 134 5.98 -3.36 5.66
N LYS A 135 5.00 -3.33 4.75
CA LYS A 135 3.58 -3.57 5.07
C LYS A 135 3.24 -5.01 4.69
N LEU A 136 2.69 -5.77 5.62
CA LEU A 136 2.27 -7.15 5.40
C LEU A 136 0.75 -7.20 5.19
N ILE A 137 0.34 -7.91 4.15
CA ILE A 137 -1.05 -8.00 3.66
C ILE A 137 -1.45 -9.47 3.66
N ASN A 138 -2.57 -9.83 4.29
CA ASN A 138 -3.06 -11.20 4.34
C ASN A 138 -3.70 -11.64 3.00
N ASP A 139 -4.10 -12.90 2.92
CA ASP A 139 -4.75 -13.52 1.74
C ASP A 139 -6.07 -12.83 1.33
N ARG A 140 -6.71 -12.07 2.23
CA ARG A 140 -7.91 -11.29 1.95
C ARG A 140 -7.64 -9.89 1.42
N GLY A 141 -6.35 -9.52 1.26
CA GLY A 141 -5.95 -8.18 0.85
C GLY A 141 -6.06 -7.13 1.98
N GLU A 142 -6.12 -7.57 3.23
CA GLU A 142 -6.20 -6.74 4.42
C GLU A 142 -4.84 -6.70 5.12
N LYS A 143 -4.69 -5.79 6.10
CA LYS A 143 -3.51 -5.79 6.97
C LYS A 143 -3.34 -7.14 7.64
N MET A 144 -2.09 -7.61 7.77
CA MET A 144 -1.75 -8.84 8.50
C MET A 144 -2.27 -8.78 9.92
N THR A 145 -2.72 -9.93 10.43
CA THR A 145 -3.28 -10.06 11.78
C THR A 145 -2.22 -9.88 12.86
N GLU A 146 -2.62 -9.37 14.01
CA GLU A 146 -1.72 -9.02 15.11
C GLU A 146 -1.00 -10.26 15.71
N ASP A 147 -1.62 -11.43 15.66
CA ASP A 147 -1.02 -12.71 16.09
C ASP A 147 0.19 -13.07 15.21
N VAL A 148 0.06 -12.99 13.89
CA VAL A 148 1.18 -13.24 12.96
C VAL A 148 2.27 -12.18 13.12
N ILE A 149 1.88 -10.92 13.32
CA ILE A 149 2.84 -9.83 13.57
C ILE A 149 3.66 -10.12 14.85
N ALA A 150 3.01 -10.51 15.93
CA ALA A 150 3.68 -10.84 17.18
C ALA A 150 4.69 -12.00 17.03
N GLU A 151 4.34 -13.04 16.24
CA GLU A 151 5.26 -14.14 15.96
C GLU A 151 6.47 -13.69 15.12
N ILE A 152 6.26 -12.77 14.16
CA ILE A 152 7.36 -12.17 13.40
C ILE A 152 8.29 -11.38 14.31
N GLU A 153 7.75 -10.57 15.22
CA GLU A 153 8.54 -9.79 16.17
C GLU A 153 9.36 -10.68 17.12
N ALA A 154 8.76 -11.74 17.65
CA ALA A 154 9.46 -12.73 18.46
C ALA A 154 10.62 -13.40 17.68
N TYR A 155 10.41 -13.67 16.39
CA TYR A 155 11.48 -14.19 15.55
C TYR A 155 12.59 -13.16 15.29
N LEU A 156 12.25 -11.90 15.06
CA LEU A 156 13.23 -10.82 14.88
C LEU A 156 14.13 -10.67 16.13
N ASP A 157 13.55 -10.81 17.31
CA ASP A 157 14.25 -10.75 18.61
C ASP A 157 15.00 -12.04 18.96
N GLY A 158 14.84 -13.12 18.18
CA GLY A 158 15.49 -14.41 18.42
C GLY A 158 14.83 -15.27 19.50
N GLU A 159 13.57 -14.95 19.86
CA GLU A 159 12.81 -15.66 20.91
C GLU A 159 12.10 -16.91 20.39
N SER A 160 11.85 -17.03 19.08
CA SER A 160 11.06 -18.13 18.48
C SER A 160 11.89 -19.21 17.79
N GLY A 161 13.19 -19.31 18.08
CA GLY A 161 14.07 -20.32 17.48
C GLY A 161 14.43 -20.05 16.02
N GLU A 162 15.17 -20.99 15.41
CA GLU A 162 15.62 -20.86 14.02
C GLU A 162 14.59 -21.42 13.04
N VAL A 163 14.31 -20.66 12.00
CA VAL A 163 13.53 -21.11 10.84
C VAL A 163 14.43 -21.96 9.94
N PRO A 164 14.04 -23.21 9.57
CA PRO A 164 14.88 -24.06 8.73
C PRO A 164 15.04 -23.49 7.31
N LEU A 165 16.17 -23.78 6.68
CA LEU A 165 16.43 -23.45 5.28
C LEU A 165 15.79 -24.50 4.37
N ALA A 166 15.21 -24.07 3.27
CA ALA A 166 14.85 -24.96 2.16
C ALA A 166 16.11 -25.41 1.43
N TYR A 167 16.09 -26.62 0.88
CA TYR A 167 17.22 -27.16 0.11
C TYR A 167 16.73 -27.95 -1.11
N GLY A 168 17.62 -28.06 -2.12
CA GLY A 168 17.34 -28.81 -3.33
C GLY A 168 16.16 -28.23 -4.11
N ASP A 169 15.19 -29.06 -4.43
CA ASP A 169 13.98 -28.73 -5.17
C ASP A 169 12.94 -27.94 -4.34
N LYS A 170 13.18 -27.77 -3.06
CA LYS A 170 12.33 -26.97 -2.16
C LYS A 170 12.72 -25.49 -2.07
N ILE A 171 13.83 -25.07 -2.68
CA ILE A 171 14.21 -23.67 -2.73
C ILE A 171 13.22 -22.93 -3.64
N GLY A 172 12.65 -21.82 -3.14
CA GLY A 172 11.71 -21.00 -3.89
C GLY A 172 12.37 -20.24 -5.04
N CYS A 173 11.54 -19.70 -5.92
CA CYS A 173 11.99 -18.91 -7.07
C CYS A 173 11.34 -17.52 -7.13
N THR A 174 11.81 -16.70 -8.07
CA THR A 174 11.19 -15.40 -8.38
C THR A 174 10.48 -15.45 -9.72
N VAL A 175 9.33 -14.79 -9.81
CA VAL A 175 8.54 -14.64 -11.03
C VAL A 175 8.31 -13.15 -11.28
N ASP A 176 8.64 -12.65 -12.47
CA ASP A 176 8.18 -11.33 -12.92
C ASP A 176 6.67 -11.38 -13.11
N TYR A 177 5.95 -10.61 -12.31
CA TYR A 177 4.49 -10.63 -12.29
C TYR A 177 3.87 -9.24 -12.56
N SER A 178 4.48 -8.48 -13.44
CA SER A 178 3.94 -7.19 -13.92
C SER A 178 2.51 -7.29 -14.48
N ALA A 179 2.12 -8.49 -14.93
CA ALA A 179 0.75 -8.80 -15.35
C ALA A 179 -0.29 -8.57 -14.23
N GLY A 180 0.05 -8.86 -12.97
CA GLY A 180 -0.83 -8.59 -11.81
C GLY A 180 -1.15 -7.11 -11.67
N ARG A 181 -0.15 -6.22 -11.80
CA ARG A 181 -0.37 -4.77 -11.84
C ARG A 181 -1.30 -4.36 -12.99
N ASN A 182 -1.13 -4.93 -14.18
CA ASN A 182 -1.98 -4.62 -15.33
C ASN A 182 -3.43 -5.07 -15.13
N ARG A 183 -3.66 -6.17 -14.41
CA ARG A 183 -5.01 -6.59 -13.99
C ARG A 183 -5.65 -5.56 -13.05
N TYR A 184 -4.90 -5.02 -12.11
CA TYR A 184 -5.40 -3.95 -11.24
C TYR A 184 -5.79 -2.70 -12.04
N ILE A 185 -5.00 -2.29 -13.04
CA ILE A 185 -5.36 -1.21 -13.96
C ILE A 185 -6.68 -1.53 -14.68
N GLY A 186 -6.82 -2.74 -15.23
CA GLY A 186 -8.05 -3.19 -15.87
C GLY A 186 -9.25 -3.18 -14.93
N TYR A 187 -9.07 -3.59 -13.69
CA TYR A 187 -10.09 -3.51 -12.63
C TYR A 187 -10.53 -2.06 -12.38
N LEU A 188 -9.60 -1.13 -12.18
CA LEU A 188 -9.93 0.29 -11.97
C LEU A 188 -10.72 0.87 -13.14
N ILE A 189 -10.35 0.54 -14.37
CA ILE A 189 -11.08 0.96 -15.58
C ILE A 189 -12.50 0.38 -15.57
N SER A 190 -12.68 -0.87 -15.15
CA SER A 190 -13.99 -1.53 -15.11
C SER A 190 -14.98 -0.95 -14.10
N LEU A 191 -14.48 -0.22 -13.07
CA LEU A 191 -15.33 0.43 -12.08
C LEU A 191 -16.05 1.67 -12.63
N ALA A 192 -15.57 2.24 -13.74
CA ALA A 192 -16.17 3.44 -14.31
C ALA A 192 -17.48 3.11 -15.02
N THR A 193 -18.56 3.76 -14.59
CA THR A 193 -19.90 3.61 -15.20
C THR A 193 -20.15 4.58 -16.37
N ARG A 194 -19.23 5.53 -16.60
CA ARG A 194 -19.34 6.58 -17.62
C ARG A 194 -17.99 6.83 -18.28
N SER A 195 -18.04 7.32 -19.53
CA SER A 195 -16.85 7.85 -20.21
C SER A 195 -16.46 9.21 -19.65
N TYR A 196 -15.17 9.46 -19.54
CA TYR A 196 -14.61 10.77 -19.13
C TYR A 196 -14.14 11.59 -20.35
N LYS A 197 -14.62 11.23 -21.55
CA LYS A 197 -14.31 11.95 -22.80
C LYS A 197 -14.67 13.43 -22.67
N GLY A 198 -13.69 14.29 -22.95
CA GLY A 198 -13.82 15.74 -22.85
C GLY A 198 -13.39 16.33 -21.51
N MET A 199 -13.27 15.52 -20.45
CA MET A 199 -12.75 15.98 -19.16
C MET A 199 -11.24 16.21 -19.20
N ARG A 200 -10.80 17.29 -18.57
CA ARG A 200 -9.39 17.66 -18.37
C ARG A 200 -9.02 17.35 -16.93
N VAL A 201 -8.21 16.31 -16.72
CA VAL A 201 -7.88 15.78 -15.40
C VAL A 201 -6.41 16.04 -15.06
N GLY A 202 -6.16 16.70 -13.93
CA GLY A 202 -4.83 16.89 -13.34
C GLY A 202 -4.46 15.72 -12.43
N LEU A 203 -3.22 15.23 -12.53
CA LEU A 203 -2.73 14.15 -11.68
C LEU A 203 -1.39 14.56 -11.07
N ASP A 204 -1.31 14.61 -9.75
CA ASP A 204 -0.05 14.73 -9.01
C ASP A 204 0.32 13.35 -8.46
N CYS A 205 1.35 12.74 -9.07
CA CYS A 205 1.79 11.39 -8.73
C CYS A 205 2.83 11.35 -7.62
N SER A 206 3.12 12.47 -6.95
CA SER A 206 4.10 12.57 -5.84
C SER A 206 5.48 11.95 -6.12
N ASN A 207 5.87 11.78 -7.38
CA ASN A 207 7.02 10.96 -7.81
C ASN A 207 7.00 9.54 -7.17
N GLY A 208 5.83 9.08 -6.76
CA GLY A 208 5.55 7.80 -6.12
C GLY A 208 4.95 6.77 -7.07
N SER A 209 4.35 5.75 -6.52
CA SER A 209 3.84 4.56 -7.24
C SER A 209 2.73 4.88 -8.24
N ALA A 210 1.94 5.94 -7.99
CA ALA A 210 0.83 6.34 -8.85
C ALA A 210 1.25 6.66 -10.30
N TRP A 211 2.52 7.04 -10.53
CA TRP A 211 3.03 7.42 -11.86
C TRP A 211 2.85 6.31 -12.92
N MET A 212 2.91 5.02 -12.48
CA MET A 212 2.74 3.87 -13.36
C MET A 212 1.28 3.58 -13.73
N ILE A 213 0.34 4.05 -12.92
CA ILE A 213 -1.06 3.58 -12.95
C ILE A 213 -2.02 4.71 -13.31
N ALA A 214 -1.94 5.85 -12.63
CA ALA A 214 -2.98 6.88 -12.67
C ALA A 214 -3.28 7.38 -14.09
N LYS A 215 -2.24 7.78 -14.84
CA LYS A 215 -2.42 8.26 -16.22
C LYS A 215 -3.06 7.19 -17.11
N SER A 216 -2.63 5.94 -17.01
CA SER A 216 -3.14 4.85 -17.86
C SER A 216 -4.63 4.61 -17.64
N VAL A 217 -5.10 4.69 -16.38
CA VAL A 217 -6.52 4.53 -16.05
C VAL A 217 -7.36 5.66 -16.63
N PHE A 218 -6.99 6.92 -16.39
CA PHE A 218 -7.78 8.06 -16.86
C PHE A 218 -7.75 8.21 -18.37
N ASP A 219 -6.62 7.92 -19.04
CA ASP A 219 -6.53 7.92 -20.51
C ASP A 219 -7.43 6.83 -21.11
N ALA A 220 -7.45 5.62 -20.54
CA ALA A 220 -8.33 4.55 -20.99
C ALA A 220 -9.82 4.90 -20.83
N LEU A 221 -10.17 5.70 -19.83
CA LEU A 221 -11.53 6.21 -19.63
C LEU A 221 -11.88 7.38 -20.56
N GLY A 222 -10.92 7.86 -21.36
CA GLY A 222 -11.12 8.90 -22.37
C GLY A 222 -10.85 10.33 -21.86
N ALA A 223 -10.34 10.52 -20.66
CA ALA A 223 -9.97 11.82 -20.15
C ALA A 223 -8.73 12.38 -20.86
N LYS A 224 -8.60 13.70 -20.92
CA LYS A 224 -7.35 14.38 -21.29
C LYS A 224 -6.56 14.64 -20.01
N THR A 225 -5.51 13.82 -19.78
CA THR A 225 -4.70 13.89 -18.55
C THR A 225 -3.54 14.88 -18.65
N TYR A 226 -3.31 15.58 -17.55
CA TYR A 226 -2.19 16.48 -17.32
C TYR A 226 -1.49 16.03 -16.05
N VAL A 227 -0.24 15.59 -16.16
CA VAL A 227 0.46 14.91 -15.05
C VAL A 227 1.64 15.74 -14.59
N ILE A 228 1.78 15.88 -13.28
CA ILE A 228 2.95 16.47 -12.61
C ILE A 228 3.54 15.47 -11.64
N ASN A 229 4.79 15.69 -11.24
CA ASN A 229 5.52 14.86 -10.27
C ASN A 229 5.48 13.36 -10.62
N ASN A 230 5.81 13.04 -11.88
CA ASN A 230 5.77 11.68 -12.43
C ASN A 230 7.12 11.22 -13.01
N HIS A 231 8.20 11.79 -12.51
CA HIS A 231 9.58 11.44 -12.89
C HIS A 231 10.40 11.03 -11.65
N PRO A 232 10.11 9.86 -11.06
CA PRO A 232 10.81 9.42 -9.85
C PRO A 232 12.30 9.16 -10.13
N ASP A 233 13.15 9.68 -9.25
CA ASP A 233 14.61 9.46 -9.27
C ASP A 233 15.13 8.64 -8.07
N GLY A 234 14.21 8.23 -7.19
CA GLY A 234 14.48 7.47 -5.98
C GLY A 234 14.69 8.33 -4.72
N PHE A 235 14.78 9.66 -4.89
CA PHE A 235 15.02 10.62 -3.81
C PHE A 235 13.93 11.70 -3.72
N ASN A 236 13.17 11.91 -4.77
CA ASN A 236 12.19 13.00 -4.90
C ASN A 236 10.74 12.60 -4.54
N ILE A 237 10.51 11.37 -4.07
CA ILE A 237 9.17 10.93 -3.63
C ILE A 237 8.64 11.83 -2.51
N ASN A 238 7.40 12.31 -2.62
CA ASN A 238 6.71 13.21 -1.68
C ASN A 238 7.42 14.57 -1.44
N THR A 239 8.48 14.90 -2.16
CA THR A 239 9.22 16.14 -1.94
C THR A 239 8.46 17.29 -2.57
N ASP A 240 7.89 18.17 -1.75
CA ASP A 240 7.10 19.33 -2.15
C ASP A 240 6.00 19.00 -3.19
N CYS A 241 5.36 17.83 -3.08
CA CYS A 241 4.36 17.34 -4.02
C CYS A 241 3.39 16.34 -3.38
N GLY A 242 2.36 15.95 -4.14
CA GLY A 242 1.40 14.94 -3.75
C GLY A 242 0.39 15.40 -2.70
N SER A 243 -0.28 14.45 -2.06
CA SER A 243 -1.41 14.70 -1.16
C SER A 243 -1.05 15.51 0.09
N THR A 244 0.22 15.52 0.52
CA THR A 244 0.69 16.32 1.66
C THR A 244 1.04 17.77 1.29
N HIS A 245 1.14 18.08 -0.02
CA HIS A 245 1.44 19.41 -0.55
C HIS A 245 0.38 19.81 -1.60
N ILE A 246 -0.89 19.71 -1.22
CA ILE A 246 -2.04 19.84 -2.12
C ILE A 246 -2.10 21.18 -2.87
N HIS A 247 -1.49 22.24 -2.32
CA HIS A 247 -1.44 23.56 -2.96
C HIS A 247 -0.77 23.50 -4.35
N VAL A 248 0.18 22.59 -4.57
CA VAL A 248 0.82 22.41 -5.89
C VAL A 248 -0.22 21.98 -6.94
N LEU A 249 -1.09 21.04 -6.58
CA LEU A 249 -2.17 20.61 -7.46
C LEU A 249 -3.25 21.69 -7.62
N GLN A 250 -3.56 22.45 -6.55
CA GLN A 250 -4.53 23.55 -6.61
C GLN A 250 -4.11 24.62 -7.63
N ASP A 251 -2.84 25.02 -7.60
CA ASP A 251 -2.28 25.99 -8.54
C ASP A 251 -2.22 25.44 -9.96
N PHE A 252 -1.85 24.16 -10.11
CA PHE A 252 -1.81 23.49 -11.40
C PHE A 252 -3.20 23.39 -12.07
N VAL A 253 -4.24 23.04 -11.29
CA VAL A 253 -5.62 22.97 -11.77
C VAL A 253 -6.09 24.33 -12.30
N LYS A 254 -5.83 25.42 -11.55
CA LYS A 254 -6.20 26.79 -11.94
C LYS A 254 -5.41 27.26 -13.18
N GLU A 255 -4.09 27.08 -13.18
CA GLU A 255 -3.22 27.49 -14.29
C GLU A 255 -3.63 26.82 -15.61
N LYS A 256 -3.86 25.51 -15.56
CA LYS A 256 -4.24 24.72 -16.74
C LYS A 256 -5.73 24.72 -17.02
N GLN A 257 -6.56 25.34 -16.17
CA GLN A 257 -8.02 25.36 -16.27
C GLN A 257 -8.58 23.93 -16.39
N LEU A 258 -8.19 23.05 -15.46
CA LEU A 258 -8.62 21.65 -15.44
C LEU A 258 -10.00 21.53 -14.78
N ASP A 259 -10.76 20.49 -15.13
CA ASP A 259 -12.08 20.23 -14.55
C ASP A 259 -11.97 19.63 -13.14
N VAL A 260 -10.90 18.86 -12.88
CA VAL A 260 -10.62 18.23 -11.60
C VAL A 260 -9.15 17.85 -11.51
N GLY A 261 -8.61 17.80 -10.29
CA GLY A 261 -7.28 17.27 -10.01
C GLY A 261 -7.30 16.22 -8.93
N PHE A 262 -6.34 15.27 -8.98
CA PHE A 262 -6.13 14.24 -7.97
C PHE A 262 -4.66 14.20 -7.57
N ALA A 263 -4.37 14.27 -6.26
CA ALA A 263 -3.05 14.12 -5.69
C ALA A 263 -2.97 12.85 -4.86
N PHE A 264 -1.91 12.07 -5.09
CA PHE A 264 -1.64 10.84 -4.38
C PHE A 264 -0.49 11.02 -3.39
N ASP A 265 -0.34 10.12 -2.44
CA ASP A 265 0.89 9.96 -1.67
C ASP A 265 1.81 8.90 -2.30
N GLY A 266 2.96 8.62 -1.67
CA GLY A 266 4.02 7.83 -2.27
C GLY A 266 3.64 6.42 -2.72
N ASP A 267 2.72 5.74 -2.03
CA ASP A 267 2.22 4.41 -2.37
C ASP A 267 0.75 4.39 -2.79
N ALA A 268 0.17 5.58 -2.93
CA ALA A 268 -1.17 5.83 -3.46
C ALA A 268 -2.29 5.07 -2.73
N ASP A 269 -2.17 4.91 -1.42
CA ASP A 269 -3.26 4.49 -0.55
C ASP A 269 -4.11 5.68 -0.09
N ARG A 270 -3.64 6.91 -0.34
CA ARG A 270 -4.34 8.19 -0.11
C ARG A 270 -4.50 8.95 -1.40
N CYS A 271 -5.68 9.57 -1.55
CA CYS A 271 -5.99 10.44 -2.67
C CYS A 271 -6.78 11.66 -2.17
N ILE A 272 -6.36 12.85 -2.57
CA ILE A 272 -7.08 14.11 -2.32
C ILE A 272 -7.42 14.73 -3.67
N ALA A 273 -8.65 15.23 -3.82
CA ALA A 273 -9.07 15.89 -5.04
C ALA A 273 -9.15 17.40 -4.89
N VAL A 274 -9.14 18.08 -6.05
CA VAL A 274 -9.28 19.53 -6.18
C VAL A 274 -10.29 19.79 -7.31
N ASP A 275 -11.28 20.64 -7.06
CA ASP A 275 -12.26 21.04 -8.07
C ASP A 275 -11.68 22.05 -9.09
N GLU A 276 -12.47 22.41 -10.09
CA GLU A 276 -12.10 23.35 -11.16
C GLU A 276 -11.73 24.76 -10.66
N ASN A 277 -12.15 25.11 -9.44
CA ASN A 277 -11.84 26.41 -8.81
C ASN A 277 -10.57 26.34 -7.93
N GLY A 278 -9.95 25.18 -7.85
CA GLY A 278 -8.81 24.93 -6.97
C GLY A 278 -9.18 24.70 -5.50
N LYS A 279 -10.46 24.41 -5.21
CA LYS A 279 -10.90 24.07 -3.86
C LYS A 279 -10.62 22.61 -3.57
N VAL A 280 -10.07 22.33 -2.39
CA VAL A 280 -9.82 20.97 -1.93
C VAL A 280 -11.14 20.25 -1.64
N ILE A 281 -11.26 19.03 -2.13
CA ILE A 281 -12.30 18.07 -1.83
C ILE A 281 -11.70 17.06 -0.87
N ASP A 282 -12.03 17.21 0.40
CA ASP A 282 -11.51 16.36 1.49
C ASP A 282 -12.23 15.01 1.60
N GLY A 283 -11.77 14.16 2.53
CA GLY A 283 -12.31 12.84 2.76
C GLY A 283 -13.79 12.84 3.15
N ASP A 284 -14.25 13.83 3.92
CA ASP A 284 -15.65 13.95 4.36
C ASP A 284 -16.57 14.24 3.17
N LEU A 285 -16.13 15.10 2.27
CA LEU A 285 -16.86 15.39 1.03
C LEU A 285 -16.87 14.19 0.07
N PHE A 286 -15.75 13.44 -0.01
CA PHE A 286 -15.73 12.17 -0.75
C PHE A 286 -16.75 11.18 -0.20
N LEU A 287 -16.78 10.97 1.12
CA LEU A 287 -17.75 10.08 1.77
C LEU A 287 -19.19 10.52 1.51
N TYR A 288 -19.45 11.83 1.56
CA TYR A 288 -20.78 12.36 1.23
C TYR A 288 -21.19 12.07 -0.21
N VAL A 289 -20.31 12.37 -1.18
CA VAL A 289 -20.61 12.16 -2.61
C VAL A 289 -20.79 10.68 -2.93
N CYS A 290 -19.88 9.82 -2.46
CA CYS A 290 -19.96 8.38 -2.69
C CYS A 290 -21.17 7.77 -1.99
N GLY A 291 -21.43 8.12 -0.74
CA GLY A 291 -22.57 7.62 0.02
C GLY A 291 -23.92 8.04 -0.58
N ARG A 292 -24.00 9.27 -1.08
CA ARG A 292 -25.18 9.74 -1.81
C ARG A 292 -25.39 8.94 -3.10
N TYR A 293 -24.32 8.77 -3.90
CA TYR A 293 -24.39 7.99 -5.14
C TYR A 293 -24.86 6.54 -4.88
N MET A 294 -24.28 5.86 -3.88
CA MET A 294 -24.65 4.49 -3.51
C MET A 294 -26.09 4.38 -3.00
N LYS A 295 -26.64 5.45 -2.42
CA LYS A 295 -28.03 5.46 -1.95
C LYS A 295 -29.03 5.66 -3.10
N GLU A 296 -28.63 6.35 -4.16
CA GLU A 296 -29.47 6.69 -5.32
C GLU A 296 -29.46 5.59 -6.40
N HIS A 297 -28.50 4.63 -6.33
CA HIS A 297 -28.27 3.54 -7.30
C HIS A 297 -28.11 2.19 -6.57
#